data_0df8b514f1d5a9eda60dba360f7a5c10
#
_entry.id   0df8b514f1d5a9eda60dba360f7a5c10
#
_cell.length_a   1.000
_cell.length_b   1.000
_cell.length_c   1.000
_cell.angle_alpha   90.00
_cell.angle_beta   90.00
_cell.angle_gamma   90.00
#
_symmetry.space_group_name_H-M   'P 1'
#
loop_
_entity.id
_entity.type
_entity.pdbx_description
1 polymer ?
#
loop_
_entity_poly.entity_id
_entity_poly.type
_entity_poly.pdbx_seq_one_letter_code
_entity_poly.pdbx_strand_id
1 'polypeptide(L)'
;MDLNPSYKNGLKMSAPILALMTLGVLGLSTASASEYANPNDYEGMALLTFFLFFVGYISMGAAFIFFVMERNSVAEEYRTTMTISALIVGIAAFHYYYMRGAYVEDGIVSVHYRYMDWLITVPLMALKFPSLVGKGAITDAKIPVIGGFANVCFFGAVWMIGWGFAGETGLMDGTFGDSAGLICLILSGVGWAMIIVAVGDPFGVMEPKGYRQQQGEGRTRVEPERTNDVHSXX
;
A
#
# COMPACT_ATOMS: atom_id res chain seq x y z
N MET A 1 -18.30 -10.57 -29.93
CA MET A 1 -17.36 -10.99 -28.89
C MET A 1 -18.07 -10.86 -27.55
N ASP A 2 -18.59 -11.98 -27.04
CA ASP A 2 -19.36 -11.95 -25.77
C ASP A 2 -18.40 -12.00 -24.59
N LEU A 3 -18.41 -10.93 -23.80
CA LEU A 3 -17.63 -10.83 -22.58
C LEU A 3 -18.10 -11.87 -21.56
N ASN A 4 -17.14 -12.50 -20.90
CA ASN A 4 -17.39 -13.46 -19.82
C ASN A 4 -18.36 -12.86 -18.77
N PRO A 5 -19.38 -13.62 -18.30
CA PRO A 5 -20.36 -13.14 -17.31
C PRO A 5 -19.72 -12.55 -16.05
N SER A 6 -18.60 -13.08 -15.60
CA SER A 6 -17.86 -12.56 -14.44
C SER A 6 -17.33 -11.14 -14.69
N TYR A 7 -16.87 -10.88 -15.91
CA TYR A 7 -16.39 -9.56 -16.35
C TYR A 7 -17.53 -8.55 -16.42
N LYS A 8 -18.69 -8.97 -16.94
CA LYS A 8 -19.91 -8.12 -17.00
C LYS A 8 -20.39 -7.71 -15.59
N ASN A 9 -20.32 -8.63 -14.63
CA ASN A 9 -20.72 -8.35 -13.24
C ASN A 9 -19.69 -7.43 -12.54
N GLY A 10 -18.41 -7.62 -12.78
CA GLY A 10 -17.36 -6.73 -12.30
C GLY A 10 -17.54 -5.31 -12.82
N LEU A 11 -17.81 -5.19 -14.10
CA LEU A 11 -18.06 -3.89 -14.74
C LEU A 11 -19.28 -3.19 -14.16
N LYS A 12 -20.37 -3.92 -13.89
CA LYS A 12 -21.59 -3.38 -13.27
C LYS A 12 -21.35 -2.88 -11.85
N MET A 13 -20.50 -3.57 -11.07
CA MET A 13 -20.16 -3.17 -9.70
C MET A 13 -19.20 -1.99 -9.66
N SER A 14 -18.29 -1.89 -10.62
CA SER A 14 -17.30 -0.80 -10.68
C SER A 14 -17.86 0.49 -11.29
N ALA A 15 -18.90 0.38 -12.12
CA ALA A 15 -19.48 1.54 -12.82
C ALA A 15 -19.94 2.66 -11.87
N PRO A 16 -20.69 2.41 -10.78
CA PRO A 16 -21.09 3.49 -9.86
C PRO A 16 -19.89 4.08 -9.11
N ILE A 17 -18.88 3.26 -8.80
CA ILE A 17 -17.63 3.74 -8.13
C ILE A 17 -16.86 4.64 -9.09
N LEU A 18 -16.71 4.21 -10.35
CA LEU A 18 -16.07 5.02 -11.39
C LEU A 18 -16.82 6.33 -11.63
N ALA A 19 -18.16 6.28 -11.67
CA ALA A 19 -19.00 7.46 -11.85
C ALA A 19 -18.86 8.44 -10.68
N LEU A 20 -18.86 7.93 -9.44
CA LEU A 20 -18.65 8.75 -8.25
C LEU A 20 -17.25 9.39 -8.24
N MET A 21 -16.24 8.64 -8.66
CA MET A 21 -14.86 9.17 -8.72
C MET A 21 -14.69 10.20 -9.84
N THR A 22 -15.27 9.94 -11.02
CA THR A 22 -15.24 10.93 -12.12
C THR A 22 -16.01 12.20 -11.75
N LEU A 23 -17.16 12.07 -11.10
CA LEU A 23 -17.91 13.21 -10.59
C LEU A 23 -17.14 13.97 -9.51
N GLY A 24 -16.46 13.25 -8.61
CA GLY A 24 -15.60 13.84 -7.59
C GLY A 24 -14.44 14.61 -8.20
N VAL A 25 -13.74 14.00 -9.16
CA VAL A 25 -12.61 14.65 -9.86
C VAL A 25 -13.10 15.86 -10.67
N LEU A 26 -14.23 15.74 -11.38
CA LEU A 26 -14.81 16.85 -12.15
C LEU A 26 -15.30 17.96 -11.21
N GLY A 27 -15.92 17.62 -10.09
CA GLY A 27 -16.34 18.59 -9.08
C GLY A 27 -15.17 19.34 -8.47
N LEU A 28 -14.09 18.61 -8.15
CA LEU A 28 -12.88 19.20 -7.63
C LEU A 28 -12.21 20.12 -8.68
N SER A 29 -12.20 19.71 -9.95
CA SER A 29 -11.60 20.50 -11.01
C SER A 29 -12.38 21.78 -11.29
N THR A 30 -13.72 21.75 -11.18
CA THR A 30 -14.53 22.98 -11.36
C THR A 30 -14.39 23.94 -10.19
N ALA A 31 -14.22 23.42 -8.98
CA ALA A 31 -13.99 24.25 -7.79
C ALA A 31 -12.64 24.96 -7.82
N SER A 32 -11.63 24.36 -8.42
CA SER A 32 -10.28 24.92 -8.50
C SER A 32 -9.93 25.56 -9.85
N ALA A 33 -10.89 25.74 -10.75
CA ALA A 33 -10.63 26.29 -12.07
C ALA A 33 -10.13 27.75 -12.05
N SER A 34 -10.33 28.48 -10.96
CA SER A 34 -9.85 29.85 -10.78
C SER A 34 -8.39 29.93 -10.29
N GLU A 35 -7.79 28.79 -9.92
CA GLU A 35 -6.46 28.72 -9.29
C GLU A 35 -5.44 27.94 -10.13
N TYR A 36 -5.45 28.13 -11.46
CA TYR A 36 -4.41 27.53 -12.29
C TYR A 36 -3.12 28.33 -12.13
N ALA A 37 -2.17 27.74 -11.42
CA ALA A 37 -0.81 28.28 -11.39
C ALA A 37 -0.24 28.23 -12.82
N ASN A 38 0.41 29.31 -13.21
CA ASN A 38 1.10 29.37 -14.51
C ASN A 38 2.43 28.59 -14.39
N PRO A 39 2.61 27.51 -15.16
CA PRO A 39 3.88 26.74 -15.10
C PRO A 39 5.12 27.59 -15.37
N ASN A 40 4.96 28.68 -16.12
CA ASN A 40 6.07 29.61 -16.47
C ASN A 40 6.57 30.41 -15.26
N ASP A 41 5.83 30.42 -14.15
CA ASP A 41 6.24 31.15 -12.94
C ASP A 41 7.23 30.32 -12.09
N TYR A 42 7.49 29.07 -12.47
CA TYR A 42 8.37 28.13 -11.75
C TYR A 42 9.64 27.86 -12.56
N GLU A 43 10.78 27.78 -11.89
CA GLU A 43 12.07 27.47 -12.51
C GLU A 43 12.84 26.44 -11.67
N GLY A 44 13.73 25.70 -12.31
CA GLY A 44 14.64 24.76 -11.65
C GLY A 44 13.93 23.70 -10.82
N MET A 45 14.32 23.57 -9.56
CA MET A 45 13.73 22.59 -8.63
C MET A 45 12.27 22.88 -8.31
N ALA A 46 11.87 24.15 -8.30
CA ALA A 46 10.47 24.51 -8.08
C ALA A 46 9.57 24.01 -9.21
N LEU A 47 10.03 24.14 -10.46
CA LEU A 47 9.30 23.63 -11.64
C LEU A 47 9.21 22.10 -11.59
N LEU A 48 10.30 21.42 -11.23
CA LEU A 48 10.31 19.96 -11.09
C LEU A 48 9.31 19.49 -10.01
N THR A 49 9.31 20.16 -8.85
CA THR A 49 8.39 19.86 -7.75
C THR A 49 6.93 20.04 -8.19
N PHE A 50 6.63 21.18 -8.82
CA PHE A 50 5.32 21.47 -9.40
C PHE A 50 4.87 20.35 -10.35
N PHE A 51 5.73 20.01 -11.31
CA PHE A 51 5.47 18.96 -12.31
C PHE A 51 5.20 17.60 -11.63
N LEU A 52 6.04 17.22 -10.65
CA LEU A 52 5.92 15.93 -9.97
C LEU A 52 4.64 15.83 -9.12
N PHE A 53 4.15 16.92 -8.54
CA PHE A 53 2.86 16.91 -7.84
C PHE A 53 1.71 16.62 -8.81
N PHE A 54 1.71 17.24 -9.99
CA PHE A 54 0.67 17.01 -11.01
C PHE A 54 0.72 15.56 -11.54
N VAL A 55 1.90 15.12 -11.95
CA VAL A 55 2.10 13.74 -12.45
C VAL A 55 1.75 12.73 -11.35
N GLY A 56 2.15 13.00 -10.11
CA GLY A 56 1.93 12.11 -8.97
C GLY A 56 0.46 11.82 -8.73
N TYR A 57 -0.38 12.86 -8.54
CA TYR A 57 -1.78 12.60 -8.22
C TYR A 57 -2.56 11.98 -9.39
N ILE A 58 -2.24 12.39 -10.62
CA ILE A 58 -2.89 11.82 -11.83
C ILE A 58 -2.51 10.34 -11.99
N SER A 59 -1.21 10.02 -11.83
CA SER A 59 -0.72 8.63 -11.93
C SER A 59 -1.33 7.73 -10.86
N MET A 60 -1.42 8.22 -9.63
CA MET A 60 -2.04 7.47 -8.52
C MET A 60 -3.54 7.26 -8.75
N GLY A 61 -4.24 8.26 -9.29
CA GLY A 61 -5.65 8.13 -9.67
C GLY A 61 -5.85 7.09 -10.78
N ALA A 62 -4.99 7.11 -11.80
CA ALA A 62 -5.01 6.11 -12.87
C ALA A 62 -4.72 4.70 -12.32
N ALA A 63 -3.75 4.56 -11.42
CA ALA A 63 -3.42 3.28 -10.77
C ALA A 63 -4.59 2.77 -9.92
N PHE A 64 -5.30 3.66 -9.23
CA PHE A 64 -6.51 3.30 -8.48
C PHE A 64 -7.54 2.65 -9.41
N ILE A 65 -7.84 3.30 -10.52
CA ILE A 65 -8.81 2.79 -11.52
C ILE A 65 -8.34 1.41 -12.03
N PHE A 66 -7.05 1.27 -12.36
CA PHE A 66 -6.46 0.02 -12.82
C PHE A 66 -6.65 -1.10 -11.80
N PHE A 67 -6.29 -0.88 -10.54
CA PHE A 67 -6.40 -1.93 -9.50
C PHE A 67 -7.85 -2.33 -9.23
N VAL A 68 -8.79 -1.37 -9.27
CA VAL A 68 -10.23 -1.65 -9.09
C VAL A 68 -10.76 -2.51 -10.25
N MET A 69 -10.39 -2.16 -11.48
CA MET A 69 -10.85 -2.88 -12.68
C MET A 69 -10.25 -4.28 -12.76
N GLU A 70 -8.95 -4.41 -12.47
CA GLU A 70 -8.22 -5.70 -12.58
C GLU A 70 -8.48 -6.63 -11.40
N ARG A 71 -9.06 -6.16 -10.29
CA ARG A 71 -9.30 -6.96 -9.08
C ARG A 71 -10.02 -8.28 -9.36
N ASN A 72 -10.99 -8.28 -10.26
CA ASN A 72 -11.78 -9.47 -10.57
C ASN A 72 -11.15 -10.36 -11.66
N SER A 73 -10.09 -9.87 -12.32
CA SER A 73 -9.37 -10.61 -13.36
C SER A 73 -8.26 -11.48 -12.78
N VAL A 74 -7.80 -11.18 -11.55
CA VAL A 74 -6.76 -11.95 -10.88
C VAL A 74 -7.36 -13.14 -10.13
N ALA A 75 -6.54 -14.15 -9.82
CA ALA A 75 -6.91 -15.30 -9.00
C ALA A 75 -7.44 -14.81 -7.63
N GLU A 76 -8.37 -15.56 -7.06
CA GLU A 76 -9.08 -15.17 -5.83
C GLU A 76 -8.12 -14.82 -4.67
N GLU A 77 -7.02 -15.53 -4.56
CA GLU A 77 -6.00 -15.32 -3.52
C GLU A 77 -5.35 -13.93 -3.58
N TYR A 78 -5.27 -13.30 -4.76
CA TYR A 78 -4.65 -11.99 -4.95
C TYR A 78 -5.65 -10.82 -4.88
N ARG A 79 -6.95 -11.09 -4.78
CA ARG A 79 -7.99 -10.04 -4.77
C ARG A 79 -7.87 -9.09 -3.59
N THR A 80 -7.50 -9.61 -2.41
CA THR A 80 -7.26 -8.79 -1.21
C THR A 80 -6.08 -7.85 -1.43
N THR A 81 -4.99 -8.35 -2.01
CA THR A 81 -3.80 -7.55 -2.32
C THR A 81 -4.13 -6.43 -3.32
N MET A 82 -4.93 -6.74 -4.35
CA MET A 82 -5.39 -5.73 -5.32
C MET A 82 -6.26 -4.65 -4.66
N THR A 83 -7.15 -5.06 -3.73
CA THR A 83 -8.00 -4.13 -2.97
C THR A 83 -7.14 -3.20 -2.10
N ILE A 84 -6.17 -3.76 -1.38
CA ILE A 84 -5.25 -2.97 -0.53
C ILE A 84 -4.46 -1.99 -1.42
N SER A 85 -3.97 -2.44 -2.58
CA SER A 85 -3.24 -1.58 -3.53
C SER A 85 -4.11 -0.42 -4.03
N ALA A 86 -5.38 -0.71 -4.37
CA ALA A 86 -6.34 0.32 -4.78
C ALA A 86 -6.55 1.37 -3.67
N LEU A 87 -6.74 0.92 -2.42
CA LEU A 87 -6.91 1.82 -1.26
C LEU A 87 -5.70 2.73 -1.09
N ILE A 88 -4.49 2.17 -1.15
CA ILE A 88 -3.23 2.92 -0.99
C ILE A 88 -3.15 4.04 -2.03
N VAL A 89 -3.25 3.69 -3.31
CA VAL A 89 -3.06 4.69 -4.38
C VAL A 89 -4.23 5.68 -4.45
N GLY A 90 -5.45 5.25 -4.11
CA GLY A 90 -6.62 6.13 -4.05
C GLY A 90 -6.48 7.19 -2.96
N ILE A 91 -6.08 6.78 -1.75
CA ILE A 91 -5.84 7.70 -0.62
C ILE A 91 -4.68 8.65 -0.96
N ALA A 92 -3.59 8.10 -1.50
CA ALA A 92 -2.41 8.90 -1.88
C ALA A 92 -2.76 9.93 -2.97
N ALA A 93 -3.62 9.57 -3.94
CA ALA A 93 -4.05 10.51 -4.99
C ALA A 93 -4.72 11.76 -4.39
N PHE A 94 -5.62 11.57 -3.41
CA PHE A 94 -6.26 12.69 -2.71
C PHE A 94 -5.25 13.55 -1.96
N HIS A 95 -4.31 12.93 -1.24
CA HIS A 95 -3.31 13.68 -0.48
C HIS A 95 -2.35 14.43 -1.38
N TYR A 96 -1.94 13.84 -2.50
CA TYR A 96 -1.10 14.53 -3.50
C TYR A 96 -1.84 15.70 -4.14
N TYR A 97 -3.16 15.57 -4.34
CA TYR A 97 -3.99 16.69 -4.81
C TYR A 97 -3.96 17.85 -3.82
N TYR A 98 -4.14 17.58 -2.51
CA TYR A 98 -4.08 18.61 -1.47
C TYR A 98 -2.68 19.19 -1.32
N MET A 99 -1.63 18.37 -1.37
CA MET A 99 -0.24 18.83 -1.30
C MET A 99 0.10 19.72 -2.51
N ARG A 100 -0.40 19.36 -3.69
CA ARG A 100 -0.29 20.21 -4.88
C ARG A 100 -0.92 21.58 -4.63
N GLY A 101 -2.12 21.62 -4.06
CA GLY A 101 -2.81 22.86 -3.72
C GLY A 101 -1.98 23.74 -2.79
N ALA A 102 -1.48 23.19 -1.71
CA ALA A 102 -0.62 23.90 -0.75
C ALA A 102 0.66 24.42 -1.41
N TYR A 103 1.24 23.65 -2.34
CA TYR A 103 2.44 24.06 -3.07
C TYR A 103 2.14 25.22 -4.02
N VAL A 104 1.01 25.15 -4.74
CA VAL A 104 0.60 26.19 -5.71
C VAL A 104 0.24 27.50 -5.00
N GLU A 105 -0.49 27.41 -3.88
CA GLU A 105 -0.96 28.60 -3.15
C GLU A 105 0.14 29.26 -2.32
N ASP A 106 0.91 28.46 -1.59
CA ASP A 106 1.82 28.95 -0.56
C ASP A 106 3.29 28.61 -0.82
N GLY A 107 3.59 27.83 -1.84
CA GLY A 107 4.95 27.35 -2.12
C GLY A 107 5.46 26.32 -1.10
N ILE A 108 4.56 25.70 -0.35
CA ILE A 108 4.90 24.84 0.79
C ILE A 108 4.79 23.35 0.39
N VAL A 109 5.85 22.58 0.67
CA VAL A 109 5.78 21.11 0.65
C VAL A 109 5.36 20.68 2.06
N SER A 110 4.07 20.40 2.23
CA SER A 110 3.49 20.18 3.55
C SER A 110 3.90 18.81 4.14
N VAL A 111 4.60 18.87 5.27
CA VAL A 111 4.94 17.71 6.10
C VAL A 111 3.66 17.08 6.68
N HIS A 112 2.73 17.89 7.13
CA HIS A 112 1.50 17.44 7.78
C HIS A 112 0.65 16.58 6.84
N TYR A 113 0.39 17.04 5.60
CA TYR A 113 -0.38 16.26 4.62
C TYR A 113 0.30 14.95 4.26
N ARG A 114 1.63 14.96 4.19
CA ARG A 114 2.43 13.76 3.91
C ARG A 114 2.26 12.72 5.02
N TYR A 115 2.35 13.12 6.28
CA TYR A 115 2.17 12.20 7.42
C TYR A 115 0.71 11.75 7.59
N MET A 116 -0.28 12.60 7.26
CA MET A 116 -1.69 12.19 7.23
C MET A 116 -1.90 11.04 6.24
N ASP A 117 -1.31 11.15 5.05
CA ASP A 117 -1.33 10.07 4.06
C ASP A 117 -0.63 8.82 4.60
N TRP A 118 0.60 8.96 5.06
CA TRP A 118 1.44 7.83 5.50
C TRP A 118 0.86 7.08 6.70
N LEU A 119 0.19 7.77 7.60
CA LEU A 119 -0.42 7.13 8.78
C LEU A 119 -1.50 6.11 8.38
N ILE A 120 -2.08 6.28 7.20
CA ILE A 120 -3.07 5.35 6.64
C ILE A 120 -2.42 4.40 5.62
N THR A 121 -1.66 4.94 4.67
CA THR A 121 -1.16 4.16 3.53
C THR A 121 -0.01 3.23 3.90
N VAL A 122 0.87 3.60 4.85
CA VAL A 122 2.00 2.76 5.24
C VAL A 122 1.55 1.52 6.02
N PRO A 123 0.62 1.59 6.99
CA PRO A 123 0.05 0.36 7.57
C PRO A 123 -0.65 -0.53 6.54
N LEU A 124 -1.38 0.05 5.58
CA LEU A 124 -1.99 -0.72 4.48
C LEU A 124 -0.91 -1.40 3.62
N MET A 125 0.18 -0.69 3.34
CA MET A 125 1.32 -1.24 2.59
C MET A 125 1.97 -2.41 3.35
N ALA A 126 2.14 -2.27 4.67
CA ALA A 126 2.67 -3.34 5.53
C ALA A 126 1.76 -4.58 5.53
N LEU A 127 0.44 -4.39 5.47
CA LEU A 127 -0.53 -5.49 5.39
C LEU A 127 -0.49 -6.25 4.05
N LYS A 128 0.16 -5.71 3.01
CA LYS A 128 0.33 -6.44 1.73
C LYS A 128 1.17 -7.71 1.93
N PHE A 129 2.17 -7.69 2.83
CA PHE A 129 3.01 -8.86 3.09
C PHE A 129 2.17 -10.04 3.59
N PRO A 130 1.41 -9.93 4.70
CA PRO A 130 0.54 -11.03 5.13
C PRO A 130 -0.55 -11.38 4.10
N SER A 131 -1.05 -10.44 3.32
CA SER A 131 -2.05 -10.73 2.29
C SER A 131 -1.49 -11.58 1.14
N LEU A 132 -0.19 -11.46 0.86
CA LEU A 132 0.50 -12.27 -0.17
C LEU A 132 0.84 -13.67 0.33
N VAL A 133 1.14 -13.80 1.64
CA VAL A 133 1.51 -15.10 2.24
C VAL A 133 0.28 -15.99 2.40
N GLY A 134 -0.91 -15.40 2.56
CA GLY A 134 -2.17 -16.14 2.63
C GLY A 134 -2.87 -16.01 3.98
N LYS A 135 -4.12 -16.46 4.01
CA LYS A 135 -5.01 -16.30 5.17
C LYS A 135 -4.51 -17.05 6.43
N GLY A 136 -3.90 -18.21 6.25
CA GLY A 136 -3.35 -18.98 7.37
C GLY A 136 -2.26 -18.24 8.12
N ALA A 137 -1.34 -17.59 7.41
CA ALA A 137 -0.27 -16.80 8.01
C ALA A 137 -0.81 -15.59 8.78
N ILE A 138 -1.95 -15.04 8.34
CA ILE A 138 -2.59 -13.89 9.02
C ILE A 138 -3.22 -14.31 10.34
N THR A 139 -3.86 -15.52 10.39
CA THR A 139 -4.68 -15.94 11.53
C THR A 139 -3.92 -16.78 12.55
N ASP A 140 -2.95 -17.58 12.12
CA ASP A 140 -2.38 -18.67 12.93
C ASP A 140 -1.08 -18.27 13.63
N ALA A 141 -0.25 -17.43 13.04
CA ALA A 141 0.98 -16.95 13.68
C ALA A 141 0.66 -15.88 14.72
N LYS A 142 1.06 -16.08 15.96
CA LYS A 142 0.75 -15.14 17.06
C LYS A 142 1.97 -14.87 17.93
N ILE A 143 2.20 -13.58 18.18
CA ILE A 143 3.10 -13.14 19.25
C ILE A 143 2.24 -12.84 20.47
N PRO A 144 2.64 -13.29 21.67
CA PRO A 144 1.94 -12.91 22.90
C PRO A 144 1.80 -11.39 23.01
N VAL A 145 0.62 -10.89 23.38
CA VAL A 145 0.26 -9.48 23.58
C VAL A 145 -0.09 -8.74 22.27
N ILE A 146 0.68 -8.90 21.18
CA ILE A 146 0.46 -8.14 19.94
C ILE A 146 -0.45 -8.87 18.96
N GLY A 147 -0.40 -10.21 18.96
CA GLY A 147 -1.19 -11.03 18.05
C GLY A 147 -0.38 -11.53 16.86
N GLY A 148 -1.04 -11.72 15.72
CA GLY A 148 -0.43 -12.36 14.55
C GLY A 148 0.40 -11.43 13.68
N PHE A 149 0.93 -12.01 12.62
CA PHE A 149 1.81 -11.35 11.64
C PHE A 149 1.22 -10.03 11.11
N ALA A 150 -0.07 -10.04 10.74
CA ALA A 150 -0.74 -8.83 10.23
C ALA A 150 -0.78 -7.72 11.28
N ASN A 151 -1.04 -8.07 12.54
CA ASN A 151 -1.09 -7.10 13.64
C ASN A 151 0.29 -6.49 13.90
N VAL A 152 1.35 -7.30 13.89
CA VAL A 152 2.73 -6.81 14.07
C VAL A 152 3.11 -5.83 12.96
N CYS A 153 2.80 -6.18 11.70
CA CYS A 153 3.05 -5.29 10.55
C CYS A 153 2.26 -3.99 10.66
N PHE A 154 0.97 -4.07 11.01
CA PHE A 154 0.09 -2.91 11.15
C PHE A 154 0.56 -1.98 12.29
N PHE A 155 0.70 -2.52 13.49
CA PHE A 155 1.09 -1.70 14.66
C PHE A 155 2.52 -1.19 14.54
N GLY A 156 3.44 -1.97 13.96
CA GLY A 156 4.81 -1.52 13.68
C GLY A 156 4.81 -0.30 12.74
N ALA A 157 3.97 -0.34 11.70
CA ALA A 157 3.84 0.77 10.74
C ALA A 157 3.24 2.03 11.39
N VAL A 158 2.16 1.87 12.16
CA VAL A 158 1.54 3.00 12.89
C VAL A 158 2.53 3.63 13.88
N TRP A 159 3.22 2.79 14.64
CA TRP A 159 4.25 3.23 15.60
C TRP A 159 5.37 4.00 14.90
N MET A 160 5.89 3.42 13.80
CA MET A 160 6.96 4.03 13.00
C MET A 160 6.56 5.43 12.49
N ILE A 161 5.40 5.53 11.86
CA ILE A 161 4.93 6.79 11.26
C ILE A 161 4.57 7.81 12.36
N GLY A 162 3.94 7.38 13.45
CA GLY A 162 3.58 8.25 14.58
C GLY A 162 4.81 8.93 15.21
N TRP A 163 5.85 8.14 15.51
CA TRP A 163 7.09 8.69 16.06
C TRP A 163 7.88 9.49 15.04
N GLY A 164 7.83 9.12 13.76
CA GLY A 164 8.41 9.91 12.68
C GLY A 164 7.77 11.29 12.59
N PHE A 165 6.45 11.36 12.64
CA PHE A 165 5.70 12.62 12.67
C PHE A 165 6.08 13.48 13.88
N ALA A 166 6.09 12.87 15.07
CA ALA A 166 6.41 13.57 16.31
C ALA A 166 7.82 14.20 16.27
N GLY A 167 8.78 13.47 15.67
CA GLY A 167 10.16 13.98 15.53
C GLY A 167 10.28 15.09 14.49
N GLU A 168 9.64 14.93 13.32
CA GLU A 168 9.75 15.91 12.23
C GLU A 168 8.98 17.21 12.52
N THR A 169 7.90 17.15 13.29
CA THR A 169 7.10 18.33 13.62
C THR A 169 7.51 19.03 14.91
N GLY A 170 8.47 18.48 15.66
CA GLY A 170 8.90 19.03 16.95
C GLY A 170 7.87 18.85 18.06
N LEU A 171 6.89 17.96 17.90
CA LEU A 171 5.80 17.74 18.85
C LEU A 171 6.33 17.35 20.25
N MET A 172 7.47 16.69 20.30
CA MET A 172 8.07 16.16 21.53
C MET A 172 9.23 17.03 22.06
N ASP A 173 9.49 18.19 21.47
CA ASP A 173 10.58 19.09 21.87
C ASP A 173 10.43 19.54 23.33
N GLY A 174 9.19 19.81 23.75
CA GLY A 174 8.88 20.17 25.14
C GLY A 174 9.10 19.05 26.15
N THR A 175 9.13 17.79 25.68
CA THR A 175 9.30 16.60 26.54
C THR A 175 10.76 16.13 26.59
N PHE A 176 11.41 16.08 25.43
CA PHE A 176 12.75 15.49 25.28
C PHE A 176 13.85 16.53 25.00
N GLY A 177 13.48 17.83 24.89
CA GLY A 177 14.44 18.91 24.64
C GLY A 177 15.21 18.74 23.32
N ASP A 178 16.47 19.13 23.31
CA ASP A 178 17.34 19.11 22.13
C ASP A 178 17.57 17.70 21.54
N SER A 179 17.26 16.66 22.31
CA SER A 179 17.42 15.25 21.87
C SER A 179 16.12 14.66 21.27
N ALA A 180 15.04 15.46 21.20
CA ALA A 180 13.72 14.96 20.78
C ALA A 180 13.75 14.28 19.41
N GLY A 181 14.41 14.89 18.42
CA GLY A 181 14.53 14.34 17.07
C GLY A 181 15.21 12.97 17.05
N LEU A 182 16.31 12.83 17.78
CA LEU A 182 17.07 11.57 17.87
C LEU A 182 16.26 10.49 18.59
N ILE A 183 15.61 10.84 19.70
CA ILE A 183 14.76 9.90 20.46
C ILE A 183 13.60 9.41 19.60
N CYS A 184 12.92 10.33 18.91
CA CYS A 184 11.82 10.01 18.01
C CYS A 184 12.28 9.12 16.82
N LEU A 185 13.47 9.39 16.28
CA LEU A 185 14.06 8.57 15.21
C LEU A 185 14.32 7.13 15.70
N ILE A 186 14.87 6.97 16.91
CA ILE A 186 15.14 5.64 17.48
C ILE A 186 13.80 4.90 17.72
N LEU A 187 12.81 5.58 18.30
CA LEU A 187 11.49 4.99 18.56
C LEU A 187 10.78 4.61 17.25
N SER A 188 10.86 5.47 16.23
CA SER A 188 10.35 5.17 14.88
C SER A 188 11.06 3.94 14.30
N GLY A 189 12.39 3.85 14.47
CA GLY A 189 13.20 2.73 14.03
C GLY A 189 12.80 1.39 14.66
N VAL A 190 12.30 1.40 15.90
CA VAL A 190 11.76 0.19 16.55
C VAL A 190 10.56 -0.35 15.77
N GLY A 191 9.64 0.51 15.34
CA GLY A 191 8.48 0.10 14.53
C GLY A 191 8.92 -0.48 13.18
N TRP A 192 9.90 0.15 12.53
CA TRP A 192 10.48 -0.36 11.30
C TRP A 192 11.12 -1.75 11.50
N ALA A 193 11.90 -1.91 12.56
CA ALA A 193 12.54 -3.18 12.89
C ALA A 193 11.51 -4.29 13.16
N MET A 194 10.39 -3.97 13.82
CA MET A 194 9.28 -4.90 14.03
C MET A 194 8.75 -5.44 12.70
N ILE A 195 8.55 -4.59 11.72
CA ILE A 195 8.06 -4.99 10.38
C ILE A 195 9.09 -5.89 9.70
N ILE A 196 10.38 -5.51 9.71
CA ILE A 196 11.45 -6.28 9.06
C ILE A 196 11.57 -7.68 9.68
N VAL A 197 11.54 -7.76 11.02
CA VAL A 197 11.59 -9.05 11.74
C VAL A 197 10.36 -9.90 11.40
N ALA A 198 9.17 -9.29 11.37
CA ALA A 198 7.94 -10.00 11.05
C ALA A 198 7.96 -10.57 9.62
N VAL A 199 8.40 -9.76 8.64
CA VAL A 199 8.47 -10.17 7.22
C VAL A 199 9.57 -11.20 6.98
N GLY A 200 10.74 -11.00 7.58
CA GLY A 200 11.88 -11.89 7.44
C GLY A 200 11.78 -13.17 8.26
N ASP A 201 11.04 -13.09 9.36
CA ASP A 201 10.87 -14.17 10.36
C ASP A 201 12.16 -14.96 10.63
N PRO A 202 13.27 -14.28 10.97
CA PRO A 202 14.56 -14.96 11.14
C PRO A 202 14.58 -15.99 12.28
N PHE A 203 13.60 -15.91 13.18
CA PHE A 203 13.48 -16.81 14.33
C PHE A 203 12.36 -17.84 14.19
N GLY A 204 11.61 -17.84 13.08
CA GLY A 204 10.50 -18.76 12.86
C GLY A 204 9.33 -18.58 13.84
N VAL A 205 9.17 -17.37 14.39
CA VAL A 205 8.14 -17.08 15.40
C VAL A 205 6.79 -16.78 14.74
N MET A 206 6.83 -16.24 13.53
CA MET A 206 5.65 -15.78 12.79
C MET A 206 5.05 -16.83 11.88
N GLU A 207 5.85 -17.82 11.45
CA GLU A 207 5.35 -18.88 10.57
C GLU A 207 4.55 -19.91 11.36
N PRO A 208 3.36 -20.29 10.92
CA PRO A 208 2.65 -21.42 11.52
C PRO A 208 3.48 -22.71 11.41
N LYS A 209 3.54 -23.47 12.47
CA LYS A 209 4.23 -24.77 12.48
C LYS A 209 3.58 -25.66 11.41
N GLY A 210 4.36 -26.07 10.43
CA GLY A 210 3.88 -26.91 9.32
C GLY A 210 3.86 -26.21 7.96
N TYR A 211 3.96 -24.88 7.91
CA TYR A 211 3.99 -24.16 6.63
C TYR A 211 5.22 -24.54 5.80
N ARG A 212 6.36 -24.76 6.46
CA ARG A 212 7.60 -25.24 5.81
C ARG A 212 7.48 -26.65 5.27
N GLN A 213 6.71 -27.51 5.95
CA GLN A 213 6.49 -28.88 5.47
C GLN A 213 5.69 -28.92 4.18
N GLN A 214 4.65 -28.09 4.07
CA GLN A 214 3.83 -28.04 2.86
C GLN A 214 4.61 -27.50 1.65
N GLN A 215 5.51 -26.53 1.84
CA GLN A 215 6.38 -26.05 0.77
C GLN A 215 7.42 -27.10 0.34
N GLY A 216 7.93 -27.89 1.29
CA GLY A 216 8.84 -28.98 1.02
C GLY A 216 8.17 -30.10 0.25
N GLU A 217 6.96 -30.48 0.64
CA GLU A 217 6.18 -31.57 0.00
C GLU A 217 5.68 -31.16 -1.40
N GLY A 218 5.37 -29.89 -1.61
CA GLY A 218 4.97 -29.40 -2.93
C GLY A 218 6.10 -29.45 -3.97
N ARG A 219 7.37 -29.37 -3.53
CA ARG A 219 8.53 -29.44 -4.44
C ARG A 219 8.94 -30.87 -4.78
N THR A 220 8.58 -31.87 -3.93
CA THR A 220 8.99 -33.25 -4.16
C THR A 220 7.97 -34.07 -4.96
N ARG A 221 6.81 -33.50 -5.28
CA ARG A 221 5.74 -34.23 -5.97
C ARG A 221 5.66 -33.95 -7.48
N VAL A 222 6.79 -33.74 -8.11
CA VAL A 222 6.89 -33.94 -9.57
C VAL A 222 7.52 -35.33 -9.76
N GLU A 223 6.73 -36.38 -9.54
CA GLU A 223 7.10 -37.71 -10.02
C GLU A 223 7.14 -37.65 -11.56
N PRO A 224 8.23 -38.06 -12.19
CA PRO A 224 8.21 -38.23 -13.63
C PRO A 224 7.18 -39.31 -13.96
N GLU A 225 6.24 -38.96 -14.81
CA GLU A 225 5.27 -39.86 -15.40
C GLU A 225 6.03 -41.05 -15.98
N ARG A 226 5.87 -42.25 -15.39
CA ARG A 226 6.39 -43.48 -15.97
C ARG A 226 5.64 -43.73 -17.29
N THR A 227 6.29 -43.48 -18.37
CA THR A 227 5.86 -44.01 -19.65
C THR A 227 5.96 -45.54 -19.55
N ASN A 228 4.85 -46.20 -19.31
CA ASN A 228 4.74 -47.64 -19.52
C ASN A 228 4.77 -47.87 -21.06
N ASP A 229 5.93 -48.20 -21.54
CA ASP A 229 6.07 -48.75 -22.90
C ASP A 229 5.27 -50.07 -22.93
N VAL A 230 4.12 -50.01 -23.60
CA VAL A 230 3.37 -51.20 -24.02
C VAL A 230 4.08 -51.75 -25.25
N HIS A 231 5.08 -52.63 -25.06
CA HIS A 231 5.52 -53.60 -26.06
C HIS A 231 4.88 -54.93 -25.73
N SER A 232 3.85 -55.32 -26.47
CA SER A 232 3.50 -56.71 -26.63
C SER A 232 2.78 -56.86 -27.96
N UNK A 233 3.46 -57.63 -28.69
CA UNK A 233 3.09 -57.97 -29.86
C UNK A 233 2.75 -59.11 -30.46
N UNK A 234 2.38 -59.35 -31.04
CA UNK A 234 2.17 -60.22 -31.86
C UNK A 234 1.94 -61.05 -32.60
#